data_0d96962fe3ec00391bc2db0fc9398d0a
#
_entry.id   0d96962fe3ec00391bc2db0fc9398d0a
#
_cell.length_a   1.000
_cell.length_b   1.000
_cell.length_c   1.000
_cell.angle_alpha   90.00
_cell.angle_beta   90.00
_cell.angle_gamma   90.00
#
_symmetry.space_group_name_H-M   'P 1'
#
loop_
_entity.id
_entity.type
_entity.pdbx_description
1 polymer ?
#
loop_
_entity_poly.entity_id
_entity_poly.type
_entity_poly.pdbx_seq_one_letter_code
_entity_poly.pdbx_strand_id
1 'polypeptide(L)'
;PYIKEQLDGGMKNRAAQFGIFVWKNREALPNYVGSFNDYDDNKLVIALGSELEDEIIHEDLIRVAISWARSKLKQQSGQGSAIDTGKIRIKIQSVAEKMKNLTDVKTKCTGIENSTASTRSTVDTVQADIATDLKEILESMNA
;
A
#
# COMPACT_ATOMS: atom_id res chain seq x y z
N PRO A 1 -4.09 6.58 -20.99
CA PRO A 1 -5.30 6.69 -21.83
C PRO A 1 -6.51 5.97 -21.20
N TYR A 2 -6.37 4.70 -20.84
CA TYR A 2 -7.48 3.84 -20.39
C TYR A 2 -8.25 4.36 -19.14
N ILE A 3 -7.56 4.80 -18.09
CA ILE A 3 -8.20 5.31 -16.84
C ILE A 3 -9.00 6.58 -17.16
N LYS A 4 -8.44 7.47 -17.97
CA LYS A 4 -9.09 8.73 -18.32
C LYS A 4 -10.36 8.47 -19.13
N GLU A 5 -10.32 7.58 -20.10
CA GLU A 5 -11.48 7.18 -20.92
C GLU A 5 -12.59 6.53 -20.07
N GLN A 6 -12.20 5.69 -19.10
CA GLN A 6 -13.17 5.08 -18.17
C GLN A 6 -13.84 6.13 -17.27
N LEU A 7 -13.08 7.10 -16.76
CA LEU A 7 -13.63 8.19 -15.97
C LEU A 7 -14.56 9.05 -16.82
N ASP A 8 -14.18 9.42 -18.04
CA ASP A 8 -15.01 10.21 -18.96
C ASP A 8 -16.32 9.51 -19.29
N GLY A 9 -16.26 8.21 -19.60
CA GLY A 9 -17.45 7.39 -19.87
C GLY A 9 -18.36 7.28 -18.63
N GLY A 10 -17.79 7.03 -17.45
CA GLY A 10 -18.54 6.94 -16.21
C GLY A 10 -19.20 8.26 -15.80
N MET A 11 -18.49 9.36 -15.95
CA MET A 11 -19.00 10.71 -15.65
C MET A 11 -20.12 11.10 -16.60
N LYS A 12 -19.96 10.84 -17.91
CA LYS A 12 -20.98 11.11 -18.92
C LYS A 12 -22.27 10.32 -18.67
N ASN A 13 -22.15 9.04 -18.39
CA ASN A 13 -23.29 8.16 -18.14
C ASN A 13 -24.11 8.55 -16.89
N ARG A 14 -23.48 9.19 -15.91
CA ARG A 14 -24.10 9.58 -14.62
C ARG A 14 -24.35 11.07 -14.50
N ALA A 15 -24.06 11.87 -15.53
CA ALA A 15 -24.06 13.33 -15.49
C ALA A 15 -23.25 13.86 -14.29
N ALA A 16 -22.14 13.20 -13.94
CA ALA A 16 -21.32 13.57 -12.80
C ALA A 16 -20.37 14.71 -13.14
N GLN A 17 -20.21 15.66 -12.22
CA GLN A 17 -19.32 16.80 -12.39
C GLN A 17 -17.87 16.48 -12.03
N PHE A 18 -17.64 15.45 -11.20
CA PHE A 18 -16.31 15.01 -10.76
C PHE A 18 -16.22 13.47 -10.74
N GLY A 19 -15.11 12.93 -11.20
CA GLY A 19 -14.83 11.48 -11.22
C GLY A 19 -13.67 11.12 -10.30
N ILE A 20 -13.86 10.09 -9.46
CA ILE A 20 -12.80 9.51 -8.63
C ILE A 20 -12.60 8.07 -9.07
N PHE A 21 -11.38 7.73 -9.46
CA PHE A 21 -10.99 6.38 -9.78
C PHE A 21 -10.14 5.81 -8.63
N VAL A 22 -10.63 4.74 -8.01
CA VAL A 22 -9.96 4.07 -6.91
C VAL A 22 -9.31 2.79 -7.43
N TRP A 23 -8.00 2.70 -7.34
CA TRP A 23 -7.24 1.53 -7.74
C TRP A 23 -6.75 0.75 -6.52
N LYS A 24 -7.12 -0.49 -6.42
CA LYS A 24 -6.79 -1.32 -5.23
C LYS A 24 -5.33 -1.76 -5.21
N ASN A 25 -4.75 -2.07 -6.37
CA ASN A 25 -3.38 -2.58 -6.47
C ASN A 25 -2.45 -1.55 -7.12
N ARG A 26 -1.66 -0.85 -6.30
CA ARG A 26 -0.73 0.17 -6.77
C ARG A 26 0.32 -0.35 -7.74
N GLU A 27 0.77 -1.60 -7.58
CA GLU A 27 1.82 -2.19 -8.42
C GLU A 27 1.39 -2.36 -9.88
N ALA A 28 0.08 -2.48 -10.12
CA ALA A 28 -0.48 -2.55 -11.46
C ALA A 28 -0.60 -1.16 -12.14
N LEU A 29 -0.37 -0.06 -11.42
CA LEU A 29 -0.37 1.28 -11.97
C LEU A 29 1.03 1.69 -12.44
N PRO A 30 1.13 2.38 -13.58
CA PRO A 30 2.38 2.99 -14.01
C PRO A 30 2.93 3.94 -12.93
N ASN A 31 4.24 3.94 -12.72
CA ASN A 31 4.90 4.75 -11.68
C ASN A 31 4.60 6.25 -11.78
N TYR A 32 4.33 6.77 -12.98
CA TYR A 32 4.01 8.18 -13.20
C TYR A 32 2.62 8.58 -12.69
N VAL A 33 1.72 7.62 -12.44
CA VAL A 33 0.38 7.91 -11.90
C VAL A 33 0.45 8.25 -10.41
N GLY A 34 1.37 7.63 -9.67
CA GLY A 34 1.51 7.83 -8.23
C GLY A 34 0.31 7.31 -7.43
N SER A 35 0.26 7.68 -6.16
CA SER A 35 -0.82 7.28 -5.25
C SER A 35 -2.01 8.24 -5.23
N PHE A 36 -1.80 9.45 -5.74
CA PHE A 36 -2.81 10.52 -5.80
C PHE A 36 -2.49 11.41 -6.99
N ASN A 37 -3.35 11.41 -7.99
CA ASN A 37 -3.15 12.24 -9.18
C ASN A 37 -4.48 12.82 -9.67
N ASP A 38 -4.52 14.13 -9.84
CA ASP A 38 -5.66 14.85 -10.39
C ASP A 38 -5.43 15.16 -11.88
N TYR A 39 -6.48 15.01 -12.67
CA TYR A 39 -6.50 15.25 -14.09
C TYR A 39 -7.66 16.19 -14.47
N ASP A 40 -7.38 17.12 -15.38
CA ASP A 40 -8.38 17.98 -16.00
C ASP A 40 -9.28 18.73 -14.99
N ASP A 41 -8.81 19.01 -13.78
CA ASP A 41 -9.50 19.71 -12.68
C ASP A 41 -10.79 19.03 -12.15
N ASN A 42 -11.26 17.97 -12.77
CA ASN A 42 -12.47 17.26 -12.38
C ASN A 42 -12.33 15.74 -12.30
N LYS A 43 -11.11 15.23 -12.34
CA LYS A 43 -10.82 13.80 -12.25
C LYS A 43 -9.71 13.53 -11.26
N LEU A 44 -9.87 12.54 -10.43
CA LEU A 44 -8.90 12.10 -9.45
C LEU A 44 -8.67 10.60 -9.56
N VAL A 45 -7.41 10.20 -9.55
CA VAL A 45 -7.02 8.80 -9.40
C VAL A 45 -6.33 8.63 -8.06
N ILE A 46 -6.79 7.68 -7.27
CA ILE A 46 -6.13 7.25 -6.03
C ILE A 46 -5.77 5.79 -6.11
N ALA A 47 -4.58 5.45 -5.65
CA ALA A 47 -4.12 4.07 -5.54
C ALA A 47 -4.00 3.68 -4.08
N LEU A 48 -4.77 2.68 -3.68
CA LEU A 48 -4.66 2.03 -2.38
C LEU A 48 -3.53 1.00 -2.48
N GLY A 49 -2.63 0.96 -1.49
CA GLY A 49 -1.60 -0.10 -1.45
C GLY A 49 -2.24 -1.46 -1.17
N SER A 50 -1.88 -2.48 -1.94
CA SER A 50 -2.37 -3.85 -1.71
C SER A 50 -1.81 -4.48 -0.43
N GLU A 51 -0.71 -3.95 0.07
CA GLU A 51 0.08 -4.51 1.16
C GLU A 51 -0.26 -3.95 2.54
N LEU A 52 -1.02 -2.86 2.59
CA LEU A 52 -1.55 -2.34 3.83
C LEU A 52 -2.94 -2.95 4.02
N GLU A 53 -3.01 -4.02 4.80
CA GLU A 53 -4.26 -4.58 5.33
C GLU A 53 -4.97 -3.63 6.32
N ASP A 54 -4.51 -2.38 6.39
CA ASP A 54 -5.07 -1.37 7.27
C ASP A 54 -6.23 -0.67 6.56
N GLU A 55 -7.42 -1.23 6.77
CA GLU A 55 -8.68 -0.69 6.24
C GLU A 55 -8.90 0.78 6.64
N ILE A 56 -8.41 1.20 7.80
CA ILE A 56 -8.54 2.57 8.31
C ILE A 56 -7.80 3.55 7.40
N ILE A 57 -6.57 3.23 7.01
CA ILE A 57 -5.78 4.09 6.11
C ILE A 57 -6.44 4.19 4.73
N HIS A 58 -7.00 3.09 4.23
CA HIS A 58 -7.73 3.08 2.96
C HIS A 58 -8.97 3.95 3.03
N GLU A 59 -9.74 3.86 4.11
CA GLU A 59 -10.93 4.66 4.33
C GLU A 59 -10.59 6.16 4.40
N ASP A 60 -9.57 6.53 5.15
CA ASP A 60 -9.12 7.92 5.27
C ASP A 60 -8.63 8.48 3.93
N LEU A 61 -7.93 7.69 3.12
CA LEU A 61 -7.50 8.12 1.78
C LEU A 61 -8.70 8.38 0.86
N ILE A 62 -9.74 7.54 0.93
CA ILE A 62 -11.00 7.76 0.20
C ILE A 62 -11.71 9.02 0.71
N ARG A 63 -11.75 9.25 2.02
CA ARG A 63 -12.32 10.48 2.60
C ARG A 63 -11.58 11.74 2.13
N VAL A 64 -10.25 11.68 2.07
CA VAL A 64 -9.44 12.77 1.51
C VAL A 64 -9.78 13.02 0.04
N ALA A 65 -9.93 11.97 -0.76
CA ALA A 65 -10.29 12.08 -2.18
C ALA A 65 -11.67 12.72 -2.37
N ILE A 66 -12.66 12.34 -1.57
CA ILE A 66 -14.02 12.93 -1.61
C ILE A 66 -13.97 14.40 -1.18
N SER A 67 -13.22 14.73 -0.15
CA SER A 67 -13.07 16.11 0.33
C SER A 67 -12.35 16.98 -0.71
N TRP A 68 -11.37 16.44 -1.41
CA TRP A 68 -10.69 17.08 -2.53
C TRP A 68 -11.67 17.40 -3.66
N ALA A 69 -12.46 16.41 -4.10
CA ALA A 69 -13.45 16.60 -5.16
C ALA A 69 -14.47 17.69 -4.81
N ARG A 70 -15.00 17.67 -3.59
CA ARG A 70 -15.93 18.70 -3.09
C ARG A 70 -15.31 20.09 -3.09
N SER A 71 -14.04 20.19 -2.71
CA SER A 71 -13.31 21.46 -2.68
C SER A 71 -13.09 22.01 -4.08
N LYS A 72 -12.74 21.15 -5.04
CA LYS A 72 -12.59 21.54 -6.46
C LYS A 72 -13.91 22.04 -7.04
N LEU A 73 -15.03 21.36 -6.80
CA LEU A 73 -16.34 21.77 -7.26
C LEU A 73 -16.78 23.13 -6.66
N LYS A 74 -16.49 23.38 -5.36
CA LYS A 74 -16.74 24.67 -4.73
C LYS A 74 -15.92 25.80 -5.34
N GLN A 75 -14.65 25.54 -5.68
CA GLN A 75 -13.79 26.52 -6.36
C GLN A 75 -14.35 26.85 -7.75
N GLN A 76 -14.78 25.86 -8.51
CA GLN A 76 -15.38 26.07 -9.84
C GLN A 76 -16.69 26.85 -9.78
N SER A 77 -17.46 26.71 -8.72
CA SER A 77 -18.71 27.48 -8.50
C SER A 77 -18.50 28.88 -7.90
N GLY A 78 -17.23 29.28 -7.65
CA GLY A 78 -16.91 30.58 -7.03
C GLY A 78 -17.25 30.71 -5.55
N GLN A 79 -17.64 29.60 -4.89
CA GLN A 79 -18.06 29.57 -3.48
C GLN A 79 -16.95 29.11 -2.51
N GLY A 80 -15.79 28.75 -3.01
CA GLY A 80 -14.69 28.20 -2.21
C GLY A 80 -13.55 29.19 -2.00
N SER A 81 -12.97 29.20 -0.79
CA SER A 81 -11.63 29.80 -0.58
C SER A 81 -10.58 29.03 -1.38
N ALA A 82 -9.58 29.74 -1.89
CA ALA A 82 -8.46 29.09 -2.57
C ALA A 82 -7.78 28.11 -1.63
N ILE A 83 -7.96 26.81 -1.88
CA ILE A 83 -7.21 25.76 -1.18
C ILE A 83 -5.84 25.68 -1.84
N ASP A 84 -4.79 25.67 -1.03
CA ASP A 84 -3.42 25.44 -1.51
C ASP A 84 -3.29 23.96 -1.93
N THR A 85 -3.73 23.69 -3.17
CA THR A 85 -3.71 22.36 -3.78
C THR A 85 -2.29 21.80 -3.85
N GLY A 86 -1.28 22.67 -3.97
CA GLY A 86 0.13 22.29 -3.99
C GLY A 86 0.58 21.69 -2.66
N LYS A 87 0.27 22.37 -1.55
CA LYS A 87 0.59 21.86 -0.21
C LYS A 87 -0.10 20.55 0.10
N ILE A 88 -1.35 20.40 -0.27
CA ILE A 88 -2.11 19.16 -0.04
C ILE A 88 -1.49 18.02 -0.85
N ARG A 89 -1.17 18.24 -2.12
CA ARG A 89 -0.51 17.25 -2.97
C ARG A 89 0.82 16.79 -2.38
N ILE A 90 1.68 17.71 -1.92
CA ILE A 90 2.96 17.37 -1.28
C ILE A 90 2.74 16.52 -0.03
N LYS A 91 1.75 16.86 0.81
CA LYS A 91 1.44 16.06 2.00
C LYS A 91 0.93 14.65 1.65
N ILE A 92 0.09 14.52 0.64
CA ILE A 92 -0.41 13.21 0.18
C ILE A 92 0.75 12.38 -0.38
N GLN A 93 1.65 12.95 -1.16
CA GLN A 93 2.85 12.25 -1.62
C GLN A 93 3.73 11.79 -0.44
N SER A 94 3.94 12.65 0.57
CA SER A 94 4.66 12.27 1.79
C SER A 94 3.99 11.11 2.54
N VAL A 95 2.66 11.08 2.61
CA VAL A 95 1.91 9.95 3.18
C VAL A 95 2.16 8.69 2.37
N ALA A 96 2.07 8.76 1.04
CA ALA A 96 2.30 7.62 0.17
C ALA A 96 3.73 7.05 0.30
N GLU A 97 4.75 7.91 0.43
CA GLU A 97 6.13 7.49 0.69
C GLU A 97 6.29 6.80 2.05
N LYS A 98 5.66 7.36 3.10
CA LYS A 98 5.67 6.74 4.43
C LYS A 98 4.99 5.37 4.44
N MET A 99 3.87 5.23 3.72
CA MET A 99 3.18 3.96 3.55
C MET A 99 4.09 2.92 2.87
N LYS A 100 4.81 3.31 1.81
CA LYS A 100 5.79 2.45 1.16
C LYS A 100 6.89 2.01 2.13
N ASN A 101 7.44 2.94 2.90
CA ASN A 101 8.48 2.63 3.88
C ASN A 101 7.98 1.66 4.97
N LEU A 102 6.73 1.79 5.42
CA LEU A 102 6.12 0.83 6.37
C LEU A 102 6.02 -0.57 5.77
N THR A 103 5.62 -0.68 4.50
CA THR A 103 5.59 -1.95 3.78
C THR A 103 6.98 -2.58 3.69
N ASP A 104 8.01 -1.79 3.34
CA ASP A 104 9.38 -2.27 3.27
C ASP A 104 9.88 -2.78 4.63
N VAL A 105 9.53 -2.08 5.72
CA VAL A 105 9.86 -2.52 7.09
C VAL A 105 9.13 -3.81 7.44
N LYS A 106 7.83 -3.92 7.14
CA LYS A 106 7.04 -5.15 7.39
C LYS A 106 7.64 -6.34 6.65
N THR A 107 8.00 -6.17 5.38
CA THR A 107 8.65 -7.22 4.57
C THR A 107 9.98 -7.67 5.17
N LYS A 108 10.79 -6.72 5.66
CA LYS A 108 12.05 -7.04 6.34
C LYS A 108 11.82 -7.79 7.65
N CYS A 109 10.83 -7.40 8.44
CA CYS A 109 10.46 -8.11 9.67
C CYS A 109 10.05 -9.55 9.38
N THR A 110 9.20 -9.78 8.37
CA THR A 110 8.81 -11.12 7.94
C THR A 110 10.02 -11.96 7.48
N GLY A 111 10.97 -11.34 6.78
CA GLY A 111 12.22 -11.99 6.39
C GLY A 111 13.07 -12.41 7.60
N ILE A 112 13.16 -11.57 8.64
CA ILE A 112 13.87 -11.88 9.89
C ILE A 112 13.17 -13.02 10.65
N GLU A 113 11.84 -12.99 10.74
CA GLU A 113 11.05 -14.05 11.37
C GLU A 113 11.28 -15.40 10.69
N ASN A 114 11.22 -15.45 9.37
CA ASN A 114 11.46 -16.65 8.59
C ASN A 114 12.91 -17.16 8.75
N SER A 115 13.89 -16.27 8.75
CA SER A 115 15.29 -16.62 8.97
C SER A 115 15.52 -17.18 10.38
N THR A 116 14.87 -16.60 11.39
CA THR A 116 14.93 -17.07 12.79
C THR A 116 14.31 -18.45 12.94
N ALA A 117 13.15 -18.70 12.30
CA ALA A 117 12.50 -20.00 12.31
C ALA A 117 13.37 -21.08 11.65
N SER A 118 13.98 -20.76 10.51
CA SER A 118 14.92 -21.66 9.83
C SER A 118 16.14 -21.99 10.69
N THR A 119 16.73 -20.99 11.33
CA THR A 119 17.88 -21.18 12.24
C THR A 119 17.51 -22.06 13.41
N ARG A 120 16.35 -21.85 14.02
CA ARG A 120 15.86 -22.70 15.12
C ARG A 120 15.70 -24.14 14.68
N SER A 121 15.09 -24.39 13.53
CA SER A 121 14.94 -25.74 12.95
C SER A 121 16.29 -26.42 12.75
N THR A 122 17.30 -25.69 12.26
CA THR A 122 18.66 -26.22 12.10
C THR A 122 19.27 -26.61 13.44
N VAL A 123 19.14 -25.77 14.47
CA VAL A 123 19.61 -26.06 15.83
C VAL A 123 18.97 -27.32 16.37
N ASP A 124 17.63 -27.45 16.24
CA ASP A 124 16.89 -28.64 16.71
C ASP A 124 17.40 -29.92 16.00
N THR A 125 17.66 -29.85 14.70
CA THR A 125 18.23 -30.98 13.94
C THR A 125 19.60 -31.35 14.46
N VAL A 126 20.51 -30.38 14.62
CA VAL A 126 21.87 -30.64 15.13
C VAL A 126 21.84 -31.22 16.55
N GLN A 127 20.93 -30.76 17.39
CA GLN A 127 20.76 -31.33 18.75
C GLN A 127 20.33 -32.80 18.71
N ALA A 128 19.39 -33.12 17.79
CA ALA A 128 18.93 -34.51 17.63
C ALA A 128 20.07 -35.41 17.11
N ASP A 129 20.88 -34.94 16.16
CA ASP A 129 22.01 -35.67 15.63
C ASP A 129 23.07 -35.94 16.72
N ILE A 130 23.42 -34.92 17.52
CA ILE A 130 24.35 -35.05 18.65
C ILE A 130 23.84 -36.10 19.65
N ALA A 131 22.54 -36.08 19.99
CA ALA A 131 21.95 -37.04 20.90
C ALA A 131 22.04 -38.48 20.36
N THR A 132 21.85 -38.64 19.04
CA THR A 132 21.99 -39.94 18.36
C THR A 132 23.44 -40.44 18.41
N ASP A 133 24.40 -39.58 18.05
CA ASP A 133 25.81 -39.93 18.08
C ASP A 133 26.28 -40.32 19.50
N LEU A 134 25.87 -39.58 20.52
CA LEU A 134 26.21 -39.88 21.90
C LEU A 134 25.63 -41.26 22.33
N LYS A 135 24.43 -41.58 21.89
CA LYS A 135 23.82 -42.88 22.17
C LYS A 135 24.60 -44.02 21.52
N GLU A 136 24.99 -43.87 20.24
CA GLU A 136 25.82 -44.87 19.53
C GLU A 136 27.19 -45.09 20.19
N ILE A 137 27.82 -44.00 20.66
CA ILE A 137 29.10 -44.10 21.42
C ILE A 137 28.87 -44.90 22.69
N LEU A 138 27.84 -44.61 23.49
CA LEU A 138 27.55 -45.34 24.72
C LEU A 138 27.28 -46.84 24.47
N GLU A 139 26.52 -47.17 23.43
CA GLU A 139 26.25 -48.54 23.04
C GLU A 139 27.56 -49.26 22.65
N SER A 140 28.45 -48.61 21.93
CA SER A 140 29.75 -49.16 21.52
C SER A 140 30.69 -49.39 22.71
N MET A 141 30.59 -48.60 23.76
CA MET A 141 31.42 -48.72 24.96
C MET A 141 30.93 -49.83 25.90
N ASN A 142 29.65 -50.24 25.79
CA ASN A 142 29.01 -51.25 26.64
C ASN A 142 28.97 -52.65 25.96
N ALA A 143 29.41 -52.70 24.71
CA ALA A 143 29.52 -53.95 23.97
C ALA A 143 30.86 -54.62 24.22
#